data_cf7c42ded4f4dee1f857b25d65f7d2e6
#
_entry.id   cf7c42ded4f4dee1f857b25d65f7d2e6
#
_cell.length_a   1.000
_cell.length_b   1.000
_cell.length_c   1.000
_cell.angle_alpha   90.00
_cell.angle_beta   90.00
_cell.angle_gamma   90.00
#
_symmetry.space_group_name_H-M   'P 1'
#
loop_
_entity.id
_entity.type
_entity.pdbx_description
1 polymer ?
#
loop_
_entity_poly.entity_id
_entity_poly.type
_entity_poly.pdbx_seq_one_letter_code
_entity_poly.pdbx_strand_id
1 'polypeptide(L)'
;MANEPQSAEAPSLSATVERCLTILQSLSLALDTYGNEDHAAMLQEVIAQLQKAVPAQSRSEPDSMDFIVNATFKVSRQQVAGALWRAFSSQITWFRVVEVIEPPTLRFRSIEHLALRMVDYPLNEGGSIGIVSTEPSSDVFRLDLKSIRRGLEYLATKYPRHFADLVNENTDAITANVLLQCCLFGELIYE
;
A
#
# COMPACT_ATOMS: atom_id res chain seq x y z
N MET A 1 -19.34 -38.65 5.63
CA MET A 1 -19.66 -37.31 5.13
C MET A 1 -19.04 -37.23 3.75
N ALA A 2 -19.89 -37.29 2.72
CA ALA A 2 -19.46 -37.26 1.32
C ALA A 2 -19.31 -35.80 0.87
N ASN A 3 -18.14 -35.46 0.32
CA ASN A 3 -17.92 -34.21 -0.35
C ASN A 3 -18.65 -34.20 -1.68
N GLU A 4 -19.69 -33.37 -1.82
CA GLU A 4 -20.28 -33.07 -3.12
C GLU A 4 -19.28 -32.28 -3.98
N PRO A 5 -19.08 -32.68 -5.24
CA PRO A 5 -18.25 -31.90 -6.16
C PRO A 5 -18.98 -30.60 -6.52
N GLN A 6 -18.38 -29.43 -6.24
CA GLN A 6 -18.85 -28.16 -6.77
C GLN A 6 -18.85 -28.22 -8.31
N SER A 7 -20.04 -28.12 -8.90
CA SER A 7 -20.21 -28.00 -10.34
C SER A 7 -19.64 -26.66 -10.79
N ALA A 8 -18.59 -26.68 -11.59
CA ALA A 8 -18.06 -25.48 -12.26
C ALA A 8 -19.16 -24.93 -13.19
N GLU A 9 -19.65 -23.75 -12.91
CA GLU A 9 -20.61 -23.03 -13.73
C GLU A 9 -19.99 -22.78 -15.13
N ALA A 10 -20.69 -23.21 -16.19
CA ALA A 10 -20.20 -22.99 -17.56
C ALA A 10 -20.18 -21.48 -17.88
N PRO A 11 -19.12 -20.96 -18.53
CA PRO A 11 -19.02 -19.54 -18.84
C PRO A 11 -20.19 -19.11 -19.74
N SER A 12 -20.73 -17.91 -19.51
CA SER A 12 -21.82 -17.36 -20.31
C SER A 12 -21.38 -17.21 -21.78
N LEU A 13 -22.35 -17.27 -22.70
CA LEU A 13 -22.07 -17.12 -24.15
C LEU A 13 -21.33 -15.80 -24.43
N SER A 14 -21.69 -14.73 -23.73
CA SER A 14 -21.04 -13.41 -23.81
C SER A 14 -19.56 -13.46 -23.43
N ALA A 15 -19.24 -14.07 -22.30
CA ALA A 15 -17.85 -14.21 -21.84
C ALA A 15 -17.00 -15.06 -22.81
N THR A 16 -17.60 -16.04 -23.46
CA THR A 16 -16.92 -16.85 -24.47
C THR A 16 -16.62 -16.03 -25.72
N VAL A 17 -17.57 -15.23 -26.20
CA VAL A 17 -17.39 -14.36 -27.38
C VAL A 17 -16.31 -13.29 -27.12
N GLU A 18 -16.30 -12.67 -25.95
CA GLU A 18 -15.29 -11.68 -25.56
C GLU A 18 -13.89 -12.29 -25.52
N ARG A 19 -13.73 -13.49 -24.99
CA ARG A 19 -12.45 -14.21 -25.03
C ARG A 19 -11.98 -14.49 -26.45
N CYS A 20 -12.89 -14.91 -27.33
CA CYS A 20 -12.58 -15.14 -28.73
C CYS A 20 -12.12 -13.83 -29.43
N LEU A 21 -12.80 -12.72 -29.19
CA LEU A 21 -12.42 -11.41 -29.72
C LEU A 21 -11.03 -10.97 -29.26
N THR A 22 -10.71 -11.14 -27.99
CA THR A 22 -9.38 -10.81 -27.45
C THR A 22 -8.27 -11.65 -28.10
N ILE A 23 -8.53 -12.95 -28.31
CA ILE A 23 -7.55 -13.84 -28.97
C ILE A 23 -7.35 -13.43 -30.44
N LEU A 24 -8.44 -13.13 -31.16
CA LEU A 24 -8.37 -12.71 -32.57
C LEU A 24 -7.64 -11.37 -32.73
N GLN A 25 -7.85 -10.41 -31.84
CA GLN A 25 -7.12 -9.13 -31.81
C GLN A 25 -5.63 -9.32 -31.58
N SER A 26 -5.26 -10.19 -30.64
CA SER A 26 -3.85 -10.51 -30.38
C SER A 26 -3.19 -11.20 -31.55
N LEU A 27 -3.90 -12.09 -32.25
CA LEU A 27 -3.40 -12.76 -33.49
C LEU A 27 -3.24 -11.76 -34.65
N SER A 28 -4.20 -10.85 -34.82
CA SER A 28 -4.11 -9.81 -35.84
C SER A 28 -2.89 -8.93 -35.68
N LEU A 29 -2.63 -8.49 -34.41
CA LEU A 29 -1.46 -7.69 -34.09
C LEU A 29 -0.14 -8.45 -34.30
N ALA A 30 -0.12 -9.74 -33.99
CA ALA A 30 1.06 -10.58 -34.20
C ALA A 30 1.34 -10.74 -35.70
N LEU A 31 0.32 -10.98 -36.53
CA LEU A 31 0.48 -11.11 -37.99
C LEU A 31 0.98 -9.82 -38.66
N ASP A 32 0.48 -8.68 -38.21
CA ASP A 32 0.93 -7.37 -38.68
C ASP A 32 2.41 -7.15 -38.31
N THR A 33 2.81 -7.51 -37.09
CA THR A 33 4.20 -7.42 -36.63
C THR A 33 5.17 -8.31 -37.44
N TYR A 34 4.70 -9.46 -37.93
CA TYR A 34 5.49 -10.39 -38.74
C TYR A 34 5.41 -10.12 -40.25
N GLY A 35 4.83 -9.00 -40.69
CA GLY A 35 4.77 -8.59 -42.09
C GLY A 35 3.77 -9.38 -42.94
N ASN A 36 2.74 -9.96 -42.32
CA ASN A 36 1.69 -10.74 -42.98
C ASN A 36 0.39 -9.91 -43.07
N GLU A 37 0.49 -8.75 -43.72
CA GLU A 37 -0.54 -7.71 -43.77
C GLU A 37 -1.89 -8.20 -44.33
N ASP A 38 -1.85 -9.08 -45.38
CA ASP A 38 -3.07 -9.62 -45.98
C ASP A 38 -3.89 -10.46 -44.97
N HIS A 39 -3.22 -11.28 -44.15
CA HIS A 39 -3.89 -12.10 -43.16
C HIS A 39 -4.33 -11.26 -41.93
N ALA A 40 -3.58 -10.24 -41.60
CA ALA A 40 -3.98 -9.29 -40.55
C ALA A 40 -5.26 -8.53 -40.94
N ALA A 41 -5.35 -8.09 -42.23
CA ALA A 41 -6.54 -7.42 -42.76
C ALA A 41 -7.79 -8.33 -42.77
N MET A 42 -7.63 -9.61 -43.17
CA MET A 42 -8.72 -10.59 -43.09
C MET A 42 -9.23 -10.81 -41.67
N LEU A 43 -8.33 -10.93 -40.68
CA LEU A 43 -8.71 -11.07 -39.28
C LEU A 43 -9.40 -9.83 -38.73
N GLN A 44 -8.98 -8.65 -39.14
CA GLN A 44 -9.62 -7.40 -38.78
C GLN A 44 -11.08 -7.32 -39.27
N GLU A 45 -11.33 -7.77 -40.52
CA GLU A 45 -12.69 -7.84 -41.07
C GLU A 45 -13.56 -8.82 -40.25
N VAL A 46 -13.05 -10.01 -39.91
CA VAL A 46 -13.77 -10.97 -39.06
C VAL A 46 -14.06 -10.41 -37.68
N ILE A 47 -13.12 -9.73 -37.06
CA ILE A 47 -13.29 -9.06 -35.77
C ILE A 47 -14.41 -8.02 -35.89
N ALA A 48 -14.41 -7.18 -36.93
CA ALA A 48 -15.43 -6.15 -37.13
C ALA A 48 -16.83 -6.76 -37.30
N GLN A 49 -16.96 -7.86 -38.07
CA GLN A 49 -18.22 -8.58 -38.23
C GLN A 49 -18.72 -9.20 -36.91
N LEU A 50 -17.83 -9.83 -36.12
CA LEU A 50 -18.19 -10.36 -34.80
C LEU A 50 -18.62 -9.27 -33.83
N GLN A 51 -17.92 -8.14 -33.81
CA GLN A 51 -18.29 -6.99 -33.00
C GLN A 51 -19.65 -6.41 -33.36
N LYS A 52 -20.03 -6.45 -34.65
CA LYS A 52 -21.34 -5.98 -35.14
C LYS A 52 -22.47 -6.97 -34.82
N ALA A 53 -22.15 -8.26 -34.76
CA ALA A 53 -23.10 -9.32 -34.45
C ALA A 53 -23.44 -9.42 -32.94
N VAL A 54 -22.59 -8.89 -32.08
CA VAL A 54 -22.85 -8.85 -30.65
C VAL A 54 -23.84 -7.72 -30.34
N PRO A 55 -24.99 -7.99 -29.71
CA PRO A 55 -25.96 -6.95 -29.36
C PRO A 55 -25.31 -5.84 -28.52
N ALA A 56 -25.65 -4.59 -28.80
CA ALA A 56 -25.08 -3.42 -28.10
C ALA A 56 -25.29 -3.46 -26.55
N GLN A 57 -26.24 -4.23 -26.08
CA GLN A 57 -26.51 -4.44 -24.65
C GLN A 57 -25.48 -5.33 -23.95
N SER A 58 -24.63 -6.06 -24.70
CA SER A 58 -23.52 -6.84 -24.13
C SER A 58 -22.19 -6.07 -24.12
N ARG A 59 -22.20 -4.86 -24.69
CA ARG A 59 -21.09 -3.91 -24.59
C ARG A 59 -21.27 -3.05 -23.34
N SER A 60 -21.38 -3.67 -22.17
CA SER A 60 -20.89 -2.99 -20.97
C SER A 60 -19.42 -2.66 -21.29
N GLU A 61 -19.04 -1.38 -21.26
CA GLU A 61 -17.63 -1.00 -21.17
C GLU A 61 -16.97 -2.00 -20.23
N PRO A 62 -15.74 -2.47 -20.49
CA PRO A 62 -15.06 -3.26 -19.51
C PRO A 62 -15.10 -2.40 -18.25
N ASP A 63 -16.07 -2.71 -17.37
CA ASP A 63 -16.02 -2.23 -15.99
C ASP A 63 -14.56 -2.45 -15.62
N SER A 64 -13.88 -1.40 -15.27
CA SER A 64 -12.51 -1.48 -14.81
C SER A 64 -12.51 -2.67 -13.86
N MET A 65 -11.92 -3.79 -14.27
CA MET A 65 -11.87 -4.96 -13.43
C MET A 65 -10.97 -4.59 -12.27
N ASP A 66 -11.53 -3.83 -11.34
CA ASP A 66 -10.88 -3.50 -10.08
C ASP A 66 -10.80 -4.80 -9.29
N PHE A 67 -9.64 -5.43 -9.37
CA PHE A 67 -9.35 -6.56 -8.51
C PHE A 67 -9.15 -6.04 -7.10
N ILE A 68 -10.15 -6.23 -6.25
CA ILE A 68 -10.01 -5.94 -4.81
C ILE A 68 -9.15 -7.06 -4.21
N VAL A 69 -7.89 -6.75 -3.93
CA VAL A 69 -6.99 -7.66 -3.24
C VAL A 69 -6.94 -7.29 -1.77
N ASN A 70 -7.48 -8.14 -0.92
CA ASN A 70 -7.32 -8.04 0.53
C ASN A 70 -6.04 -8.80 0.92
N ALA A 71 -5.00 -8.06 1.28
CA ALA A 71 -3.74 -8.63 1.76
C ALA A 71 -3.51 -8.27 3.23
N THR A 72 -3.05 -9.24 4.01
CA THR A 72 -2.64 -9.02 5.40
C THR A 72 -1.13 -8.98 5.46
N PHE A 73 -0.58 -7.85 5.89
CA PHE A 73 0.85 -7.67 6.09
C PHE A 73 1.19 -7.70 7.57
N LYS A 74 2.31 -8.35 7.91
CA LYS A 74 2.89 -8.30 9.25
C LYS A 74 4.08 -7.35 9.22
N VAL A 75 3.96 -6.23 9.92
CA VAL A 75 5.07 -5.31 10.14
C VAL A 75 5.68 -5.64 11.49
N SER A 76 6.97 -5.96 11.50
CA SER A 76 7.67 -6.29 12.74
C SER A 76 7.94 -5.04 13.57
N ARG A 77 8.07 -5.24 14.89
CA ARG A 77 8.51 -4.16 15.80
C ARG A 77 9.86 -3.57 15.35
N GLN A 78 10.77 -4.40 14.87
CA GLN A 78 12.10 -3.98 14.43
C GLN A 78 12.04 -3.06 13.20
N GLN A 79 11.16 -3.35 12.22
CA GLN A 79 10.95 -2.48 11.06
C GLN A 79 10.43 -1.11 11.48
N VAL A 80 9.44 -1.07 12.37
CA VAL A 80 8.90 0.20 12.90
C VAL A 80 9.96 0.94 13.71
N ALA A 81 10.71 0.25 14.57
CA ALA A 81 11.79 0.85 15.35
C ALA A 81 12.87 1.46 14.44
N GLY A 82 13.27 0.74 13.40
CA GLY A 82 14.22 1.22 12.40
C GLY A 82 13.75 2.46 11.66
N ALA A 83 12.47 2.51 11.29
CA ALA A 83 11.87 3.68 10.65
C ALA A 83 11.81 4.89 11.61
N LEU A 84 11.35 4.71 12.84
CA LEU A 84 11.32 5.77 13.84
C LEU A 84 12.73 6.28 14.18
N TRP A 85 13.71 5.37 14.28
CA TRP A 85 15.12 5.76 14.46
C TRP A 85 15.59 6.66 13.31
N ARG A 86 15.30 6.31 12.05
CA ARG A 86 15.64 7.16 10.91
C ARG A 86 14.97 8.51 10.98
N ALA A 87 13.68 8.57 11.32
CA ALA A 87 12.97 9.84 11.48
C ALA A 87 13.64 10.72 12.55
N PHE A 88 14.01 10.17 13.71
CA PHE A 88 14.61 10.94 14.79
C PHE A 88 16.09 11.27 14.57
N SER A 89 16.82 10.48 13.77
CA SER A 89 18.22 10.72 13.44
C SER A 89 18.45 11.53 12.17
N SER A 90 17.43 11.71 11.35
CA SER A 90 17.49 12.53 10.14
C SER A 90 17.48 14.04 10.50
N GLN A 91 17.94 14.88 9.57
CA GLN A 91 17.90 16.33 9.72
C GLN A 91 16.49 16.92 9.54
N ILE A 92 15.47 16.21 10.02
CA ILE A 92 14.09 16.69 9.98
C ILE A 92 13.94 17.76 11.06
N THR A 93 13.54 18.96 10.66
CA THR A 93 13.53 20.17 11.52
C THR A 93 12.14 20.57 12.02
N TRP A 94 11.07 19.95 11.50
CA TRP A 94 9.72 20.37 11.81
C TRP A 94 9.21 19.94 13.20
N PHE A 95 9.95 19.06 13.90
CA PHE A 95 9.54 18.58 15.22
C PHE A 95 10.71 18.52 16.23
N ARG A 96 10.33 18.45 17.49
CA ARG A 96 11.24 18.10 18.61
C ARG A 96 10.49 17.21 19.62
N VAL A 97 11.23 16.33 20.27
CA VAL A 97 10.72 15.54 21.38
C VAL A 97 10.80 16.38 22.66
N VAL A 98 9.69 16.48 23.39
CA VAL A 98 9.59 17.28 24.62
C VAL A 98 9.40 16.46 25.87
N GLU A 99 8.86 15.24 25.74
CA GLU A 99 8.56 14.36 26.85
C GLU A 99 8.78 12.90 26.45
N VAL A 100 9.32 12.12 27.40
CA VAL A 100 9.49 10.67 27.25
C VAL A 100 8.90 10.00 28.48
N ILE A 101 7.88 9.16 28.29
CA ILE A 101 7.21 8.40 29.36
C ILE A 101 7.66 6.95 29.27
N GLU A 102 8.37 6.50 30.29
CA GLU A 102 8.84 5.11 30.39
C GLU A 102 7.72 4.17 30.78
N PRO A 103 7.50 3.05 30.06
CA PRO A 103 6.66 1.98 30.57
C PRO A 103 7.35 1.30 31.76
N PRO A 104 6.56 0.76 32.73
CA PRO A 104 7.11 0.12 33.93
C PRO A 104 8.12 -1.00 33.66
N THR A 105 7.99 -1.66 32.51
CA THR A 105 8.83 -2.78 32.08
C THR A 105 10.20 -2.36 31.53
N LEU A 106 10.40 -1.08 31.21
CA LEU A 106 11.61 -0.55 30.60
C LEU A 106 12.42 0.39 31.50
N ARG A 107 12.32 0.25 32.79
CA ARG A 107 13.09 1.06 33.75
C ARG A 107 14.57 0.70 33.67
N PHE A 108 15.34 1.50 32.92
CA PHE A 108 16.80 1.36 32.82
C PHE A 108 17.51 2.26 33.83
N ARG A 109 18.64 1.75 34.33
CA ARG A 109 19.46 2.44 35.33
C ARG A 109 20.48 3.43 34.76
N SER A 110 20.67 3.55 33.44
CA SER A 110 21.67 4.45 32.85
C SER A 110 21.12 5.31 31.73
N ILE A 111 21.61 6.54 31.67
CA ILE A 111 21.21 7.63 30.74
C ILE A 111 21.83 7.43 29.33
N GLU A 112 22.78 6.51 29.16
CA GLU A 112 23.66 6.42 27.99
C GLU A 112 22.96 6.09 26.65
N HIS A 113 21.67 5.75 26.65
CA HIS A 113 20.95 5.34 25.46
C HIS A 113 19.64 6.10 25.20
N LEU A 114 19.61 7.41 25.52
CA LEU A 114 18.40 8.22 25.36
C LEU A 114 17.79 8.12 23.95
N ALA A 115 18.62 8.13 22.92
CA ALA A 115 18.17 8.06 21.53
C ALA A 115 17.53 6.70 21.18
N LEU A 116 18.11 5.59 21.65
CA LEU A 116 17.51 4.25 21.48
C LEU A 116 16.21 4.13 22.29
N ARG A 117 16.15 4.74 23.45
CA ARG A 117 14.96 4.78 24.31
C ARG A 117 13.79 5.48 23.64
N MET A 118 14.02 6.61 22.94
CA MET A 118 12.97 7.36 22.24
C MET A 118 12.24 6.51 21.19
N VAL A 119 12.93 5.54 20.60
CA VAL A 119 12.34 4.62 19.63
C VAL A 119 11.60 3.48 20.30
N ASP A 120 12.15 2.96 21.42
CA ASP A 120 11.60 1.79 22.09
C ASP A 120 10.37 2.09 22.93
N TYR A 121 10.29 3.27 23.54
CA TYR A 121 9.20 3.62 24.44
C TYR A 121 7.83 3.60 23.78
N PRO A 122 7.60 4.26 22.66
CA PRO A 122 6.29 4.26 22.02
C PRO A 122 5.87 2.88 21.48
N LEU A 123 6.83 1.96 21.33
CA LEU A 123 6.56 0.59 20.90
C LEU A 123 6.20 -0.36 22.04
N ASN A 124 6.29 0.09 23.30
CA ASN A 124 5.93 -0.71 24.47
C ASN A 124 4.63 -0.24 25.06
N GLU A 125 3.88 -1.16 25.66
CA GLU A 125 2.64 -0.86 26.34
C GLU A 125 2.87 0.12 27.50
N GLY A 126 2.11 1.21 27.51
CA GLY A 126 2.23 2.28 28.51
C GLY A 126 3.34 3.29 28.25
N GLY A 127 4.24 3.03 27.27
CA GLY A 127 5.27 3.99 26.90
C GLY A 127 4.79 5.00 25.85
N SER A 128 5.34 6.20 25.88
CA SER A 128 5.03 7.24 24.90
C SER A 128 6.11 8.31 24.81
N ILE A 129 6.09 9.05 23.71
CA ILE A 129 6.89 10.24 23.48
C ILE A 129 5.95 11.40 23.19
N GLY A 130 6.19 12.55 23.82
CA GLY A 130 5.57 13.84 23.49
C GLY A 130 6.41 14.53 22.41
N ILE A 131 5.78 14.91 21.32
CA ILE A 131 6.39 15.57 20.16
C ILE A 131 5.65 16.88 19.92
N VAL A 132 6.39 17.97 19.73
CA VAL A 132 5.83 19.25 19.29
C VAL A 132 6.36 19.60 17.92
N SER A 133 5.53 20.26 17.12
CA SER A 133 5.99 20.94 15.91
C SER A 133 6.89 22.13 16.27
N THR A 134 7.86 22.44 15.43
CA THR A 134 8.68 23.66 15.55
C THR A 134 7.94 24.91 15.08
N GLU A 135 6.80 24.73 14.42
CA GLU A 135 5.91 25.84 14.09
C GLU A 135 5.18 26.35 15.34
N PRO A 136 4.58 27.57 15.31
CA PRO A 136 4.07 28.24 16.51
C PRO A 136 2.87 27.56 17.18
N SER A 137 2.42 26.39 16.75
CA SER A 137 1.42 25.61 17.48
C SER A 137 2.08 24.96 18.71
N SER A 138 1.53 25.23 19.89
CA SER A 138 2.02 24.67 21.16
C SER A 138 1.50 23.26 21.46
N ASP A 139 0.89 22.60 20.49
CA ASP A 139 0.26 21.31 20.70
C ASP A 139 1.31 20.20 20.85
N VAL A 140 1.16 19.42 21.91
CA VAL A 140 1.99 18.23 22.15
C VAL A 140 1.28 17.02 21.56
N PHE A 141 1.83 16.46 20.52
CA PHE A 141 1.36 15.23 19.89
C PHE A 141 1.98 14.03 20.59
N ARG A 142 1.16 13.04 20.88
CA ARG A 142 1.60 11.84 21.59
C ARG A 142 1.86 10.69 20.63
N LEU A 143 3.09 10.19 20.63
CA LEU A 143 3.48 8.97 19.92
C LEU A 143 3.49 7.82 20.92
N ASP A 144 2.59 6.86 20.74
CA ASP A 144 2.45 5.65 21.53
C ASP A 144 2.07 4.45 20.62
N LEU A 145 1.94 3.27 21.19
CA LEU A 145 1.61 2.07 20.42
C LEU A 145 0.28 2.18 19.66
N LYS A 146 -0.69 2.93 20.20
CA LYS A 146 -1.99 3.14 19.57
C LYS A 146 -1.87 4.06 18.34
N SER A 147 -1.15 5.17 18.49
CA SER A 147 -0.91 6.10 17.39
C SER A 147 -0.07 5.45 16.27
N ILE A 148 0.93 4.62 16.64
CA ILE A 148 1.72 3.86 15.68
C ILE A 148 0.86 2.88 14.89
N ARG A 149 -0.02 2.11 15.53
CA ARG A 149 -0.93 1.20 14.83
C ARG A 149 -1.81 1.94 13.83
N ARG A 150 -2.43 3.03 14.27
CA ARG A 150 -3.24 3.89 13.40
C ARG A 150 -2.42 4.47 12.24
N GLY A 151 -1.20 4.92 12.52
CA GLY A 151 -0.29 5.45 11.49
C GLY A 151 0.10 4.41 10.45
N LEU A 152 0.33 3.16 10.84
CA LEU A 152 0.60 2.05 9.92
C LEU A 152 -0.59 1.73 9.03
N GLU A 153 -1.80 1.71 9.59
CA GLU A 153 -3.04 1.51 8.82
C GLU A 153 -3.24 2.64 7.80
N TYR A 154 -2.97 3.87 8.23
CA TYR A 154 -3.07 5.04 7.36
C TYR A 154 -2.00 5.02 6.26
N LEU A 155 -0.75 4.70 6.61
CA LEU A 155 0.35 4.55 5.67
C LEU A 155 0.02 3.51 4.59
N ALA A 156 -0.51 2.35 5.00
CA ALA A 156 -0.87 1.27 4.07
C ALA A 156 -1.98 1.69 3.08
N THR A 157 -2.95 2.49 3.53
CA THR A 157 -4.10 2.88 2.70
C THR A 157 -3.85 4.12 1.84
N LYS A 158 -3.14 5.11 2.36
CA LYS A 158 -2.96 6.41 1.68
C LYS A 158 -1.60 6.56 0.99
N TYR A 159 -0.59 5.89 1.51
CA TYR A 159 0.79 5.97 1.00
C TYR A 159 1.37 4.57 0.76
N PRO A 160 0.75 3.74 -0.11
CA PRO A 160 1.11 2.32 -0.29
C PRO A 160 2.56 2.11 -0.74
N ARG A 161 3.16 3.07 -1.45
CA ARG A 161 4.58 3.03 -1.83
C ARG A 161 5.47 3.06 -0.59
N HIS A 162 5.27 4.01 0.31
CA HIS A 162 6.03 4.11 1.56
C HIS A 162 5.77 2.92 2.49
N PHE A 163 4.55 2.39 2.49
CA PHE A 163 4.24 1.16 3.20
C PHE A 163 5.02 -0.05 2.64
N ALA A 164 5.11 -0.17 1.32
CA ALA A 164 5.91 -1.21 0.67
C ALA A 164 7.40 -1.07 1.02
N ASP A 165 7.95 0.15 1.02
CA ASP A 165 9.34 0.41 1.42
C ASP A 165 9.59 0.01 2.88
N LEU A 166 8.63 0.26 3.78
CA LEU A 166 8.72 -0.17 5.17
C LEU A 166 8.73 -1.70 5.30
N VAL A 167 7.81 -2.40 4.61
CA VAL A 167 7.69 -3.86 4.66
C VAL A 167 8.93 -4.55 4.06
N ASN A 168 9.50 -3.97 2.99
CA ASN A 168 10.68 -4.49 2.30
C ASN A 168 12.02 -4.05 2.93
N GLU A 169 11.98 -3.37 4.09
CA GLU A 169 13.18 -2.85 4.81
C GLU A 169 13.98 -1.82 4.00
N ASN A 170 13.37 -1.20 2.99
CA ASN A 170 13.95 -0.14 2.15
C ASN A 170 13.62 1.27 2.67
N THR A 171 13.29 1.39 3.95
CA THR A 171 12.90 2.67 4.56
C THR A 171 14.04 3.68 4.45
N ASP A 172 13.81 4.78 3.75
CA ASP A 172 14.67 5.95 3.70
C ASP A 172 14.19 7.05 4.69
N ALA A 173 14.84 8.20 4.69
CA ALA A 173 14.46 9.32 5.55
C ALA A 173 13.07 9.89 5.20
N ILE A 174 12.68 9.86 3.93
CA ILE A 174 11.39 10.34 3.46
C ILE A 174 10.29 9.41 3.95
N THR A 175 10.42 8.12 3.72
CA THR A 175 9.48 7.09 4.20
C THR A 175 9.33 7.11 5.73
N ALA A 176 10.44 7.30 6.45
CA ALA A 176 10.44 7.43 7.90
C ALA A 176 9.68 8.68 8.37
N ASN A 177 9.86 9.82 7.69
CA ASN A 177 9.14 11.06 7.94
C ASN A 177 7.64 10.90 7.69
N VAL A 178 7.26 10.32 6.56
CA VAL A 178 5.85 10.04 6.22
C VAL A 178 5.20 9.15 7.28
N LEU A 179 5.86 8.07 7.72
CA LEU A 179 5.36 7.22 8.79
C LEU A 179 5.14 8.00 10.08
N LEU A 180 6.12 8.83 10.50
CA LEU A 180 6.00 9.63 11.72
C LEU A 180 4.80 10.58 11.65
N GLN A 181 4.61 11.28 10.53
CA GLN A 181 3.47 12.17 10.33
C GLN A 181 2.14 11.41 10.33
N CYS A 182 2.07 10.25 9.66
CA CYS A 182 0.89 9.38 9.72
C CYS A 182 0.54 8.95 11.16
N CYS A 183 1.55 8.68 11.99
CA CYS A 183 1.34 8.32 13.39
C CYS A 183 0.81 9.48 14.23
N LEU A 184 1.30 10.69 13.99
CA LEU A 184 0.96 11.87 14.79
C LEU A 184 -0.33 12.54 14.32
N PHE A 185 -0.46 12.78 13.02
CA PHE A 185 -1.52 13.61 12.43
C PHE A 185 -2.59 12.79 11.71
N GLY A 186 -2.26 11.57 11.22
CA GLY A 186 -3.10 10.79 10.32
C GLY A 186 -3.10 11.34 8.89
N GLU A 187 -2.16 12.22 8.55
CA GLU A 187 -1.97 12.80 7.22
C GLU A 187 -0.54 13.34 7.05
N LEU A 188 -0.16 13.67 5.82
CA LEU A 188 1.11 14.31 5.53
C LEU A 188 0.90 15.83 5.54
N ILE A 189 1.55 16.53 6.46
CA ILE A 189 1.45 17.98 6.65
C ILE A 189 2.73 18.68 6.19
N TYR A 190 3.87 18.04 6.44
CA TYR A 190 5.20 18.59 6.13
C TYR A 190 5.85 17.81 4.99
N GLU A 191 6.23 18.50 3.94
CA GLU A 191 6.96 17.94 2.79
C GLU A 191 8.47 17.82 3.04
#